data_a43216927b45790fbe786093535e00ce
#
_entry.id   a43216927b45790fbe786093535e00ce
#
_cell.length_a   1.000
_cell.length_b   1.000
_cell.length_c   1.000
_cell.angle_alpha   90.00
_cell.angle_beta   90.00
_cell.angle_gamma   90.00
#
_symmetry.space_group_name_H-M   'P 1'
#
loop_
_entity.id
_entity.type
_entity.pdbx_description
1 polymer ?
#
loop_
_entity_poly.entity_id
_entity_poly.type
_entity_poly.pdbx_seq_one_letter_code
_entity_poly.pdbx_strand_id
1 'polypeptide(L)'
;MMSVGIDCGAKTTKVVVVKDGRIIGKAKVLSGFDQKKSIIEAWDLALKNAKISADDVNRICGTGSGKNVVKFALPNTRDLANDIKAMAKGASFYFPKARTVADVGAEEGRAAKLDEKGNAVDFAVNEKCAAGAGAFIEAMGRALETPLEQMGPLALQSDKEIPMNAQCAIFAESEVVGLIHRMTEKQDISKAIHDAMASRIVSMIHGSESTRTW
;
A
#
# COMPACT_ATOMS: atom_id res chain seq x y z
N MET A 1 7.90 26.46 4.12
CA MET A 1 7.79 25.96 2.71
C MET A 1 6.63 25.00 2.61
N MET A 2 5.77 25.18 1.62
CA MET A 2 4.61 24.32 1.42
C MET A 2 4.84 23.33 0.28
N SER A 3 4.64 22.05 0.53
CA SER A 3 4.89 20.98 -0.44
C SER A 3 3.70 20.03 -0.50
N VAL A 4 3.44 19.47 -1.67
CA VAL A 4 2.38 18.49 -1.87
C VAL A 4 2.96 17.22 -2.48
N GLY A 5 2.66 16.08 -1.84
CA GLY A 5 2.94 14.75 -2.36
C GLY A 5 1.68 14.12 -2.93
N ILE A 6 1.78 13.51 -4.10
CA ILE A 6 0.68 12.85 -4.81
C ILE A 6 1.10 11.42 -5.12
N ASP A 7 0.41 10.46 -4.53
CA ASP A 7 0.53 9.04 -4.85
C ASP A 7 -0.64 8.65 -5.77
N CYS A 8 -0.37 8.56 -7.07
CA CYS A 8 -1.32 8.02 -8.03
C CYS A 8 -1.14 6.50 -8.14
N GLY A 9 -1.77 5.78 -7.22
CA GLY A 9 -1.72 4.32 -7.18
C GLY A 9 -2.75 3.67 -8.12
N ALA A 10 -2.62 2.36 -8.31
CA ALA A 10 -3.50 1.58 -9.19
C ALA A 10 -4.97 1.66 -8.72
N LYS A 11 -5.23 1.57 -7.42
CA LYS A 11 -6.60 1.56 -6.88
C LYS A 11 -7.03 2.89 -6.29
N THR A 12 -6.13 3.62 -5.63
CA THR A 12 -6.44 4.88 -4.97
C THR A 12 -5.39 5.93 -5.25
N THR A 13 -5.85 7.16 -5.46
CA THR A 13 -5.02 8.35 -5.51
C THR A 13 -5.07 9.06 -4.17
N LYS A 14 -3.89 9.38 -3.63
CA LYS A 14 -3.75 10.03 -2.32
C LYS A 14 -2.94 11.31 -2.47
N VAL A 15 -3.32 12.33 -1.74
CA VAL A 15 -2.63 13.62 -1.71
C VAL A 15 -2.37 14.02 -0.27
N VAL A 16 -1.16 14.50 0.00
CA VAL A 16 -0.74 15.00 1.31
C VAL A 16 -0.15 16.39 1.15
N VAL A 17 -0.65 17.36 1.93
CA VAL A 17 -0.12 18.73 2.00
C VAL A 17 0.73 18.86 3.26
N VAL A 18 1.99 19.26 3.07
CA VAL A 18 2.97 19.42 4.15
C VAL A 18 3.43 20.87 4.22
N LYS A 19 3.32 21.49 5.39
CA LYS A 19 3.85 22.83 5.69
C LYS A 19 4.87 22.72 6.82
N ASP A 20 6.10 23.15 6.55
CA ASP A 20 7.19 23.18 7.54
C ASP A 20 7.33 21.87 8.35
N GLY A 21 7.31 20.73 7.64
CA GLY A 21 7.45 19.41 8.22
C GLY A 21 6.18 18.84 8.90
N ARG A 22 5.03 19.54 8.81
CA ARG A 22 3.76 19.07 9.39
C ARG A 22 2.72 18.82 8.31
N ILE A 23 1.99 17.72 8.42
CA ILE A 23 0.84 17.44 7.56
C ILE A 23 -0.31 18.37 7.99
N ILE A 24 -0.80 19.20 7.04
CA ILE A 24 -1.90 20.12 7.27
C ILE A 24 -3.17 19.78 6.48
N GLY A 25 -3.06 18.88 5.51
CA GLY A 25 -4.20 18.38 4.73
C GLY A 25 -3.87 17.08 4.04
N LYS A 26 -4.88 16.26 3.84
CA LYS A 26 -4.78 15.00 3.09
C LYS A 26 -6.11 14.65 2.45
N ALA A 27 -6.04 13.91 1.34
CA ALA A 27 -7.20 13.35 0.66
C ALA A 27 -6.86 11.97 0.10
N LYS A 28 -7.89 11.16 -0.11
CA LYS A 28 -7.84 9.85 -0.75
C LYS A 28 -9.12 9.67 -1.57
N VAL A 29 -8.96 9.32 -2.83
CA VAL A 29 -10.07 8.99 -3.74
C VAL A 29 -9.77 7.70 -4.49
N LEU A 30 -10.74 7.09 -5.13
CA LEU A 30 -10.51 5.97 -6.05
C LEU A 30 -9.82 6.49 -7.32
N SER A 31 -8.80 5.79 -7.81
CA SER A 31 -8.08 6.18 -9.03
C SER A 31 -8.99 6.07 -10.27
N GLY A 32 -9.84 5.03 -10.32
CA GLY A 32 -10.75 4.80 -11.44
C GLY A 32 -10.03 4.64 -12.78
N PHE A 33 -10.79 4.74 -13.87
CA PHE A 33 -10.27 4.65 -15.23
C PHE A 33 -9.54 5.94 -15.66
N ASP A 34 -10.09 7.10 -15.27
CA ASP A 34 -9.51 8.42 -15.56
C ASP A 34 -8.65 8.90 -14.38
N GLN A 35 -7.37 8.50 -14.41
CA GLN A 35 -6.41 8.89 -13.38
C GLN A 35 -6.18 10.40 -13.31
N LYS A 36 -6.30 11.14 -14.43
CA LYS A 36 -6.16 12.59 -14.44
C LYS A 36 -7.26 13.25 -13.61
N LYS A 37 -8.50 12.80 -13.79
CA LYS A 37 -9.66 13.29 -13.04
C LYS A 37 -9.49 13.01 -11.54
N SER A 38 -9.09 11.80 -11.18
CA SER A 38 -8.89 11.43 -9.76
C SER A 38 -7.75 12.18 -9.10
N ILE A 39 -6.67 12.52 -9.84
CA ILE A 39 -5.59 13.36 -9.33
C ILE A 39 -6.11 14.75 -9.02
N ILE A 40 -6.86 15.38 -9.92
CA ILE A 40 -7.42 16.72 -9.73
C ILE A 40 -8.41 16.71 -8.55
N GLU A 41 -9.31 15.73 -8.48
CA GLU A 41 -10.26 15.59 -7.38
C GLU A 41 -9.55 15.45 -6.02
N ALA A 42 -8.54 14.58 -5.93
CA ALA A 42 -7.78 14.40 -4.70
C ALA A 42 -6.97 15.66 -4.33
N TRP A 43 -6.43 16.35 -5.33
CA TRP A 43 -5.73 17.63 -5.16
C TRP A 43 -6.65 18.69 -4.56
N ASP A 44 -7.80 18.96 -5.20
CA ASP A 44 -8.76 19.97 -4.74
C ASP A 44 -9.26 19.66 -3.33
N LEU A 45 -9.56 18.40 -3.06
CA LEU A 45 -10.00 17.96 -1.73
C LEU A 45 -8.91 18.14 -0.66
N ALA A 46 -7.65 17.85 -0.99
CA ALA A 46 -6.53 18.02 -0.06
C ALA A 46 -6.27 19.51 0.25
N LEU A 47 -6.31 20.39 -0.76
CA LEU A 47 -6.16 21.83 -0.58
C LEU A 47 -7.31 22.40 0.26
N LYS A 48 -8.55 21.99 -0.02
CA LYS A 48 -9.72 22.36 0.78
C LYS A 48 -9.55 21.94 2.24
N ASN A 49 -9.12 20.71 2.50
CA ASN A 49 -8.89 20.20 3.86
C ASN A 49 -7.75 20.95 4.57
N ALA A 50 -6.74 21.37 3.82
CA ALA A 50 -5.62 22.21 4.32
C ALA A 50 -6.00 23.70 4.47
N LYS A 51 -7.15 24.14 3.94
CA LYS A 51 -7.60 25.54 3.88
C LYS A 51 -6.60 26.46 3.18
N ILE A 52 -6.06 26.02 2.04
CA ILE A 52 -5.09 26.77 1.21
C ILE A 52 -5.53 26.80 -0.25
N SER A 53 -4.92 27.70 -1.02
CA SER A 53 -5.06 27.77 -2.48
C SER A 53 -3.92 27.05 -3.20
N ALA A 54 -4.08 26.83 -4.50
CA ALA A 54 -3.03 26.24 -5.34
C ALA A 54 -1.78 27.15 -5.41
N ASP A 55 -1.96 28.48 -5.33
CA ASP A 55 -0.87 29.48 -5.38
C ASP A 55 0.04 29.43 -4.15
N ASP A 56 -0.46 28.90 -3.02
CA ASP A 56 0.33 28.71 -1.80
C ASP A 56 1.34 27.56 -1.91
N VAL A 57 1.20 26.69 -2.92
CA VAL A 57 2.02 25.47 -3.05
C VAL A 57 3.34 25.77 -3.76
N ASN A 58 4.45 25.57 -3.04
CA ASN A 58 5.79 25.83 -3.57
C ASN A 58 6.35 24.63 -4.37
N ARG A 59 5.99 23.39 -4.03
CA ARG A 59 6.54 22.19 -4.64
C ARG A 59 5.53 21.05 -4.71
N ILE A 60 5.50 20.36 -5.85
CA ILE A 60 4.67 19.19 -6.07
C ILE A 60 5.58 18.01 -6.44
N CYS A 61 5.38 16.86 -5.79
CA CYS A 61 6.08 15.62 -6.08
C CYS A 61 5.06 14.50 -6.34
N GLY A 62 5.19 13.81 -7.49
CA GLY A 62 4.37 12.66 -7.86
C GLY A 62 5.06 11.33 -7.55
N THR A 63 4.30 10.32 -7.16
CA THR A 63 4.70 8.92 -6.99
C THR A 63 3.56 7.97 -7.37
N GLY A 64 3.77 6.67 -7.22
CA GLY A 64 2.80 5.64 -7.59
C GLY A 64 2.95 5.16 -9.03
N SER A 65 2.19 4.12 -9.40
CA SER A 65 2.18 3.55 -10.76
C SER A 65 1.79 4.58 -11.82
N GLY A 66 0.87 5.50 -11.49
CA GLY A 66 0.42 6.61 -12.33
C GLY A 66 1.22 7.91 -12.19
N LYS A 67 2.43 7.90 -11.61
CA LYS A 67 3.21 9.13 -11.35
C LYS A 67 3.43 10.02 -12.57
N ASN A 68 3.52 9.45 -13.76
CA ASN A 68 3.68 10.23 -14.98
C ASN A 68 2.41 11.04 -15.32
N VAL A 69 1.22 10.52 -14.97
CA VAL A 69 -0.05 11.22 -15.18
C VAL A 69 -0.14 12.46 -14.29
N VAL A 70 0.55 12.46 -13.12
CA VAL A 70 0.58 13.63 -12.22
C VAL A 70 1.13 14.86 -12.94
N LYS A 71 2.19 14.72 -13.76
CA LYS A 71 2.73 15.84 -14.55
C LYS A 71 1.76 16.40 -15.59
N PHE A 72 0.92 15.53 -16.18
CA PHE A 72 -0.10 15.96 -17.13
C PHE A 72 -1.29 16.63 -16.45
N ALA A 73 -1.66 16.13 -15.26
CA ALA A 73 -2.75 16.71 -14.49
C ALA A 73 -2.36 18.05 -13.84
N LEU A 74 -1.13 18.13 -13.34
CA LEU A 74 -0.58 19.29 -12.63
C LEU A 74 0.77 19.68 -13.23
N PRO A 75 0.78 20.56 -14.25
CA PRO A 75 2.00 20.91 -15.02
C PRO A 75 3.15 21.47 -14.15
N ASN A 76 2.84 22.04 -12.98
CA ASN A 76 3.81 22.57 -12.02
C ASN A 76 4.53 21.47 -11.21
N THR A 77 4.24 20.19 -11.47
CA THR A 77 4.93 19.06 -10.84
C THR A 77 6.39 19.02 -11.28
N ARG A 78 7.30 19.29 -10.37
CA ARG A 78 8.75 19.33 -10.65
C ARG A 78 9.43 18.00 -10.44
N ASP A 79 8.97 17.22 -9.48
CA ASP A 79 9.62 15.99 -9.03
C ASP A 79 8.74 14.77 -9.21
N LEU A 80 9.38 13.65 -9.58
CA LEU A 80 8.80 12.33 -9.49
C LEU A 80 9.70 11.47 -8.61
N ALA A 81 9.11 10.82 -7.61
CA ALA A 81 9.79 9.85 -6.79
C ALA A 81 9.40 8.41 -7.22
N ASN A 82 10.30 7.46 -7.07
CA ASN A 82 9.90 6.07 -7.12
C ASN A 82 9.21 5.67 -5.79
N ASP A 83 8.45 4.61 -5.86
CA ASP A 83 7.59 4.18 -4.75
C ASP A 83 8.39 3.77 -3.52
N ILE A 84 9.54 3.09 -3.72
CA ILE A 84 10.44 2.69 -2.64
C ILE A 84 10.97 3.91 -1.88
N LYS A 85 11.40 4.95 -2.60
CA LYS A 85 11.88 6.19 -1.97
C LYS A 85 10.76 6.91 -1.22
N ALA A 86 9.56 6.97 -1.80
CA ALA A 86 8.40 7.60 -1.17
C ALA A 86 7.98 6.85 0.09
N MET A 87 7.90 5.51 0.03
CA MET A 87 7.61 4.64 1.16
C MET A 87 8.64 4.79 2.28
N ALA A 88 9.93 4.74 1.96
CA ALA A 88 11.02 4.88 2.93
C ALA A 88 10.95 6.22 3.68
N LYS A 89 10.77 7.32 2.94
CA LYS A 89 10.66 8.67 3.53
C LYS A 89 9.38 8.85 4.33
N GLY A 90 8.27 8.31 3.85
CA GLY A 90 7.00 8.33 4.58
C GLY A 90 7.07 7.56 5.89
N ALA A 91 7.65 6.35 5.88
CA ALA A 91 7.85 5.55 7.08
C ALA A 91 8.77 6.25 8.10
N SER A 92 9.89 6.81 7.64
CA SER A 92 10.83 7.54 8.51
C SER A 92 10.24 8.82 9.09
N PHE A 93 9.29 9.45 8.41
CA PHE A 93 8.58 10.63 8.92
C PHE A 93 7.76 10.29 10.17
N TYR A 94 7.09 9.14 10.18
CA TYR A 94 6.28 8.70 11.32
C TYR A 94 7.12 7.93 12.35
N PHE A 95 8.10 7.17 11.90
CA PHE A 95 8.91 6.25 12.70
C PHE A 95 10.40 6.46 12.42
N PRO A 96 11.05 7.49 12.98
CA PRO A 96 12.45 7.85 12.67
C PRO A 96 13.46 6.73 13.01
N LYS A 97 13.09 5.81 13.90
CA LYS A 97 13.91 4.67 14.28
C LYS A 97 13.68 3.41 13.44
N ALA A 98 12.72 3.42 12.50
CA ALA A 98 12.47 2.29 11.64
C ALA A 98 13.71 1.96 10.79
N ARG A 99 14.02 0.66 10.67
CA ARG A 99 15.11 0.14 9.84
C ARG A 99 14.61 -0.80 8.74
N THR A 100 13.37 -1.24 8.85
CA THR A 100 12.69 -2.02 7.82
C THR A 100 11.27 -1.49 7.68
N VAL A 101 10.81 -1.39 6.46
CA VAL A 101 9.43 -1.05 6.14
C VAL A 101 8.86 -2.06 5.15
N ALA A 102 7.64 -2.50 5.39
CA ALA A 102 6.85 -3.30 4.46
C ALA A 102 5.58 -2.53 4.09
N ASP A 103 5.25 -2.51 2.82
CA ASP A 103 4.05 -1.88 2.27
C ASP A 103 3.27 -2.93 1.47
N VAL A 104 1.98 -3.04 1.77
CA VAL A 104 1.06 -3.92 1.07
C VAL A 104 0.10 -3.05 0.27
N GLY A 105 0.46 -2.80 -0.98
CA GLY A 105 -0.37 -2.07 -1.93
C GLY A 105 -1.52 -2.92 -2.47
N ALA A 106 -2.31 -2.34 -3.39
CA ALA A 106 -3.41 -3.06 -4.04
C ALA A 106 -2.89 -4.20 -4.95
N GLU A 107 -1.81 -3.96 -5.68
CA GLU A 107 -1.27 -4.89 -6.70
C GLU A 107 0.11 -5.45 -6.34
N GLU A 108 0.85 -4.81 -5.44
CA GLU A 108 2.22 -5.16 -5.13
C GLU A 108 2.49 -5.13 -3.62
N GLY A 109 3.31 -6.07 -3.15
CA GLY A 109 3.96 -6.00 -1.86
C GLY A 109 5.38 -5.47 -2.02
N ARG A 110 5.82 -4.57 -1.15
CA ARG A 110 7.15 -3.97 -1.16
C ARG A 110 7.77 -4.03 0.22
N ALA A 111 9.07 -4.25 0.27
CA ALA A 111 9.84 -4.10 1.51
C ALA A 111 11.13 -3.34 1.23
N ALA A 112 11.60 -2.58 2.20
CA ALA A 112 12.89 -1.90 2.11
C ALA A 112 13.61 -1.87 3.45
N LYS A 113 14.94 -2.00 3.41
CA LYS A 113 15.85 -1.67 4.51
C LYS A 113 16.19 -0.19 4.47
N LEU A 114 16.20 0.45 5.62
CA LEU A 114 16.44 1.89 5.77
C LEU A 114 17.77 2.15 6.50
N ASP A 115 18.50 3.16 6.03
CA ASP A 115 19.60 3.75 6.77
C ASP A 115 19.09 4.66 7.92
N GLU A 116 20.01 5.22 8.69
CA GLU A 116 19.69 6.13 9.79
C GLU A 116 19.03 7.43 9.32
N LYS A 117 19.21 7.80 8.05
CA LYS A 117 18.62 8.99 7.43
C LYS A 117 17.28 8.71 6.76
N GLY A 118 16.76 7.47 6.91
CA GLY A 118 15.51 7.03 6.30
C GLY A 118 15.59 6.90 4.77
N ASN A 119 16.75 6.60 4.21
CA ASN A 119 16.88 6.24 2.80
C ASN A 119 16.80 4.73 2.65
N ALA A 120 16.16 4.26 1.59
CA ALA A 120 16.20 2.86 1.24
C ALA A 120 17.60 2.48 0.74
N VAL A 121 18.22 1.52 1.40
CA VAL A 121 19.55 0.97 1.04
C VAL A 121 19.44 -0.38 0.37
N ASP A 122 18.31 -1.08 0.57
CA ASP A 122 18.00 -2.34 -0.06
C ASP A 122 16.48 -2.48 -0.15
N PHE A 123 15.96 -3.21 -1.14
CA PHE A 123 14.54 -3.40 -1.30
C PHE A 123 14.19 -4.68 -2.06
N ALA A 124 12.98 -5.16 -1.81
CA ALA A 124 12.34 -6.23 -2.57
C ALA A 124 10.94 -5.81 -2.97
N VAL A 125 10.50 -6.25 -4.16
CA VAL A 125 9.15 -6.02 -4.68
C VAL A 125 8.59 -7.36 -5.17
N ASN A 126 7.37 -7.66 -4.77
CA ASN A 126 6.65 -8.82 -5.26
C ASN A 126 5.69 -8.40 -6.39
N GLU A 127 6.18 -8.49 -7.62
CA GLU A 127 5.41 -8.13 -8.83
C GLU A 127 4.66 -9.32 -9.45
N LYS A 128 4.99 -10.55 -9.05
CA LYS A 128 4.61 -11.75 -9.80
C LYS A 128 3.33 -12.44 -9.38
N CYS A 129 2.69 -12.00 -8.29
CA CYS A 129 1.49 -12.70 -7.84
C CYS A 129 0.55 -11.82 -7.04
N ALA A 130 -0.74 -11.88 -7.38
CA ALA A 130 -1.83 -11.21 -6.66
C ALA A 130 -1.86 -11.53 -5.14
N ALA A 131 -1.31 -12.68 -4.73
CA ALA A 131 -1.25 -13.10 -3.33
C ALA A 131 -0.30 -12.26 -2.44
N GLY A 132 0.52 -11.37 -3.01
CA GLY A 132 1.35 -10.43 -2.24
C GLY A 132 0.71 -9.06 -2.04
N ALA A 133 -0.52 -8.88 -2.48
CA ALA A 133 -1.16 -7.58 -2.59
C ALA A 133 -2.50 -7.51 -1.85
N GLY A 134 -2.91 -6.29 -1.50
CA GLY A 134 -4.18 -6.02 -0.83
C GLY A 134 -5.40 -6.54 -1.61
N ALA A 135 -5.32 -6.57 -2.95
CA ALA A 135 -6.36 -7.15 -3.80
C ALA A 135 -6.64 -8.63 -3.51
N PHE A 136 -5.62 -9.39 -3.06
CA PHE A 136 -5.81 -10.77 -2.60
C PHE A 136 -6.73 -10.84 -1.38
N ILE A 137 -6.43 -10.07 -0.33
CA ILE A 137 -7.28 -10.06 0.88
C ILE A 137 -8.69 -9.59 0.55
N GLU A 138 -8.84 -8.62 -0.35
CA GLU A 138 -10.17 -8.17 -0.80
C GLU A 138 -10.94 -9.27 -1.57
N ALA A 139 -10.25 -10.05 -2.42
CA ALA A 139 -10.87 -11.17 -3.12
C ALA A 139 -11.33 -12.25 -2.12
N MET A 140 -10.47 -12.60 -1.17
CA MET A 140 -10.79 -13.57 -0.13
C MET A 140 -11.92 -13.06 0.80
N GLY A 141 -11.93 -11.76 1.11
CA GLY A 141 -13.01 -11.14 1.87
C GLY A 141 -14.37 -11.26 1.16
N ARG A 142 -14.39 -11.11 -0.18
CA ARG A 142 -15.61 -11.34 -0.96
C ARG A 142 -16.05 -12.80 -0.90
N ALA A 143 -15.13 -13.77 -1.07
CA ALA A 143 -15.44 -15.19 -0.97
C ALA A 143 -15.95 -15.57 0.42
N LEU A 144 -15.45 -14.94 1.47
CA LEU A 144 -15.86 -15.14 2.86
C LEU A 144 -17.10 -14.30 3.26
N GLU A 145 -17.65 -13.50 2.33
CA GLU A 145 -18.74 -12.56 2.59
C GLU A 145 -18.44 -11.66 3.82
N THR A 146 -17.22 -11.15 3.89
CA THR A 146 -16.73 -10.34 5.01
C THR A 146 -16.13 -9.04 4.48
N PRO A 147 -16.58 -7.86 4.94
CA PRO A 147 -15.99 -6.58 4.57
C PRO A 147 -14.49 -6.53 4.91
N LEU A 148 -13.72 -5.85 4.06
CA LEU A 148 -12.25 -5.76 4.22
C LEU A 148 -11.85 -5.26 5.61
N GLU A 149 -12.56 -4.26 6.13
CA GLU A 149 -12.30 -3.63 7.43
C GLU A 149 -12.50 -4.60 8.61
N GLN A 150 -13.28 -5.65 8.41
CA GLN A 150 -13.57 -6.67 9.42
C GLN A 150 -12.63 -7.88 9.32
N MET A 151 -11.95 -8.08 8.18
CA MET A 151 -11.08 -9.22 7.96
C MET A 151 -9.95 -9.33 9.00
N GLY A 152 -9.22 -8.24 9.25
CA GLY A 152 -8.15 -8.22 10.25
C GLY A 152 -8.63 -8.44 11.68
N PRO A 153 -9.62 -7.67 12.18
CA PRO A 153 -10.22 -7.91 13.50
C PRO A 153 -10.75 -9.33 13.69
N LEU A 154 -11.31 -9.93 12.64
CA LEU A 154 -11.80 -11.30 12.68
C LEU A 154 -10.65 -12.31 12.79
N ALA A 155 -9.58 -12.13 12.03
CA ALA A 155 -8.40 -12.99 12.08
C ALA A 155 -7.73 -13.00 13.48
N LEU A 156 -7.73 -11.87 14.17
CA LEU A 156 -7.15 -11.74 15.51
C LEU A 156 -7.96 -12.46 16.60
N GLN A 157 -9.15 -12.98 16.30
CA GLN A 157 -9.98 -13.76 17.24
C GLN A 157 -9.68 -15.26 17.18
N SER A 158 -8.86 -15.71 16.22
CA SER A 158 -8.48 -17.11 16.08
C SER A 158 -7.04 -17.35 16.54
N ASP A 159 -6.82 -18.50 17.15
CA ASP A 159 -5.51 -19.08 17.50
C ASP A 159 -5.12 -20.29 16.63
N LYS A 160 -6.01 -20.70 15.71
CA LYS A 160 -5.78 -21.88 14.87
C LYS A 160 -4.80 -21.58 13.73
N GLU A 161 -3.97 -22.59 13.44
CA GLU A 161 -3.07 -22.58 12.29
C GLU A 161 -3.64 -23.49 11.19
N ILE A 162 -4.21 -22.90 10.15
CA ILE A 162 -4.72 -23.62 8.98
C ILE A 162 -3.81 -23.29 7.79
N PRO A 163 -3.07 -24.27 7.26
CA PRO A 163 -2.23 -24.03 6.10
C PRO A 163 -3.09 -23.68 4.88
N MET A 164 -2.69 -22.62 4.19
CA MET A 164 -3.36 -22.13 2.98
C MET A 164 -2.33 -21.84 1.89
N ASN A 165 -2.64 -22.24 0.66
CA ASN A 165 -1.80 -21.91 -0.49
C ASN A 165 -2.10 -20.49 -0.96
N ALA A 166 -1.14 -19.58 -0.78
CA ALA A 166 -1.27 -18.19 -1.22
C ALA A 166 -0.56 -17.89 -2.55
N GLN A 167 -0.21 -18.91 -3.35
CA GLN A 167 0.53 -18.68 -4.60
C GLN A 167 -0.35 -18.08 -5.69
N CYS A 168 -1.61 -18.42 -5.75
CA CYS A 168 -2.56 -17.92 -6.74
C CYS A 168 -3.89 -17.60 -6.07
N ALA A 169 -4.47 -16.43 -6.39
CA ALA A 169 -5.75 -16.01 -5.82
C ALA A 169 -6.89 -16.99 -6.15
N ILE A 170 -6.89 -17.59 -7.34
CA ILE A 170 -7.92 -18.56 -7.77
C ILE A 170 -7.86 -19.83 -6.92
N PHE A 171 -6.66 -20.37 -6.68
CA PHE A 171 -6.52 -21.56 -5.83
C PHE A 171 -6.86 -21.26 -4.37
N ALA A 172 -6.44 -20.09 -3.86
CA ALA A 172 -6.79 -19.68 -2.51
C ALA A 172 -8.30 -19.48 -2.34
N GLU A 173 -9.00 -18.92 -3.32
CA GLU A 173 -10.46 -18.80 -3.30
C GLU A 173 -11.13 -20.18 -3.24
N SER A 174 -10.65 -21.15 -4.03
CA SER A 174 -11.13 -22.51 -3.98
C SER A 174 -10.90 -23.18 -2.61
N GLU A 175 -9.75 -22.91 -1.97
CA GLU A 175 -9.47 -23.39 -0.62
C GLU A 175 -10.40 -22.74 0.42
N VAL A 176 -10.66 -21.44 0.31
CA VAL A 176 -11.63 -20.72 1.18
C VAL A 176 -13.01 -21.34 1.06
N VAL A 177 -13.48 -21.56 -0.17
CA VAL A 177 -14.78 -22.26 -0.42
C VAL A 177 -14.77 -23.66 0.19
N GLY A 178 -13.67 -24.41 0.05
CA GLY A 178 -13.51 -25.73 0.66
C GLY A 178 -13.55 -25.71 2.20
N LEU A 179 -12.98 -24.68 2.82
CA LEU A 179 -13.04 -24.46 4.28
C LEU A 179 -14.47 -24.12 4.74
N ILE A 180 -15.19 -23.29 3.99
CA ILE A 180 -16.60 -22.96 4.26
C ILE A 180 -17.45 -24.23 4.21
N HIS A 181 -17.29 -25.08 3.20
CA HIS A 181 -18.03 -26.33 3.09
C HIS A 181 -17.72 -27.31 4.24
N ARG A 182 -16.54 -27.22 4.84
CA ARG A 182 -16.16 -27.99 6.04
C ARG A 182 -16.65 -27.35 7.35
N MET A 183 -17.49 -26.31 7.26
CA MET A 183 -18.03 -25.58 8.41
C MET A 183 -16.93 -24.98 9.30
N THR A 184 -15.80 -24.61 8.72
CA THR A 184 -14.72 -23.91 9.44
C THR A 184 -15.19 -22.49 9.80
N GLU A 185 -14.91 -22.05 11.02
CA GLU A 185 -15.32 -20.74 11.50
C GLU A 185 -14.69 -19.61 10.67
N LYS A 186 -15.44 -18.54 10.42
CA LYS A 186 -14.97 -17.40 9.61
C LYS A 186 -13.67 -16.78 10.13
N GLN A 187 -13.51 -16.71 11.45
CA GLN A 187 -12.29 -16.19 12.10
C GLN A 187 -11.06 -17.03 11.78
N ASP A 188 -11.21 -18.34 11.75
CA ASP A 188 -10.13 -19.29 11.44
C ASP A 188 -9.70 -19.19 9.98
N ILE A 189 -10.68 -19.05 9.07
CA ILE A 189 -10.42 -18.85 7.63
C ILE A 189 -9.74 -17.48 7.41
N SER A 190 -10.25 -16.42 8.08
CA SER A 190 -9.65 -15.09 7.96
C SER A 190 -8.21 -15.07 8.45
N LYS A 191 -7.91 -15.77 9.57
CA LYS A 191 -6.53 -15.91 10.06
C LYS A 191 -5.65 -16.63 9.05
N ALA A 192 -6.10 -17.76 8.49
CA ALA A 192 -5.34 -18.51 7.47
C ALA A 192 -4.97 -17.65 6.25
N ILE A 193 -5.90 -16.79 5.79
CA ILE A 193 -5.67 -15.83 4.69
C ILE A 193 -4.56 -14.84 5.07
N HIS A 194 -4.60 -14.27 6.28
CA HIS A 194 -3.61 -13.30 6.73
C HIS A 194 -2.25 -13.93 7.00
N ASP A 195 -2.20 -15.13 7.59
CA ASP A 195 -0.96 -15.86 7.83
C ASP A 195 -0.26 -16.22 6.52
N ALA A 196 -1.00 -16.66 5.52
CA ALA A 196 -0.47 -16.94 4.19
C ALA A 196 0.13 -15.68 3.54
N MET A 197 -0.53 -14.53 3.66
CA MET A 197 -0.02 -13.25 3.18
C MET A 197 1.23 -12.80 3.97
N ALA A 198 1.18 -12.86 5.30
CA ALA A 198 2.28 -12.47 6.16
C ALA A 198 3.53 -13.31 5.90
N SER A 199 3.39 -14.63 5.73
CA SER A 199 4.49 -15.54 5.38
C SER A 199 5.19 -15.13 4.09
N ARG A 200 4.45 -14.68 3.07
CA ARG A 200 5.04 -14.19 1.81
C ARG A 200 5.79 -12.89 1.98
N ILE A 201 5.25 -11.95 2.74
CA ILE A 201 5.93 -10.67 3.02
C ILE A 201 7.23 -10.94 3.79
N VAL A 202 7.19 -11.82 4.80
CA VAL A 202 8.37 -12.22 5.56
C VAL A 202 9.41 -12.88 4.66
N SER A 203 8.99 -13.82 3.79
CA SER A 203 9.88 -14.47 2.82
C SER A 203 10.53 -13.48 1.84
N MET A 204 9.79 -12.46 1.41
CA MET A 204 10.31 -11.39 0.57
C MET A 204 11.39 -10.55 1.30
N ILE A 205 11.15 -10.24 2.57
CA ILE A 205 12.11 -9.49 3.39
C ILE A 205 13.41 -10.30 3.58
N HIS A 206 13.31 -11.59 3.89
CA HIS A 206 14.47 -12.46 4.05
C HIS A 206 15.17 -12.81 2.73
N GLY A 207 14.42 -12.93 1.63
CA GLY A 207 14.99 -13.16 0.29
C GLY A 207 15.91 -12.03 -0.17
N SER A 208 15.66 -10.79 0.25
CA SER A 208 16.57 -9.66 0.01
C SER A 208 17.90 -9.80 0.77
N GLU A 209 17.94 -10.58 1.84
CA GLU A 209 19.16 -10.85 2.63
C GLU A 209 20.03 -11.97 2.01
N SER A 210 19.39 -12.96 1.38
CA SER A 210 20.11 -14.15 0.86
C SER A 210 20.82 -13.91 -0.49
N THR A 211 20.48 -12.83 -1.22
CA THR A 211 21.13 -12.48 -2.49
C THR A 211 22.45 -11.73 -2.36
N ARG A 212 22.97 -11.52 -1.14
CA ARG A 212 24.25 -10.85 -0.88
C ARG A 212 25.43 -11.78 -0.62
N THR A 213 25.40 -13.02 -1.06
CA THR A 213 26.60 -13.88 -1.10
C THR A 213 27.02 -14.10 -2.54
N TRP A 214 27.59 -13.03 -3.12
CA TRP A 214 28.58 -13.12 -4.26
C TRP A 214 29.46 -11.88 -4.25
#